data_fbe285c07f08950335529141b872fd95
#
_entry.id   fbe285c07f08950335529141b872fd95
#
_cell.length_a   1.000
_cell.length_b   1.000
_cell.length_c   1.000
_cell.angle_alpha   90.00
_cell.angle_beta   90.00
_cell.angle_gamma   90.00
#
_symmetry.space_group_name_H-M   'P 1'
#
loop_
_entity.id
_entity.type
_entity.pdbx_description
1 polymer ?
#
loop_
_entity_poly.entity_id
_entity_poly.type
_entity_poly.pdbx_seq_one_letter_code
_entity_poly.pdbx_strand_id
1 'polypeptide(L)'
;MPALGRGGSFATASPFWRSCSALWRRGRAFPSAGWRLVTDLGYVTGAVLRGIRGADLLVAEANHDVEWVQSGPYPYHLKARILGDRGHLSNEAGAELAWTAVEGGARTVVLAHLSHENNTPARAHEVVRGVLERRGAAVGRDVALEVAPRSEKSRRYTV
;
A
#
# COMPACT_ATOMS: atom_id res chain seq x y z
N MET A 1 -8.97 -9.71 45.81
CA MET A 1 -9.71 -9.34 44.63
C MET A 1 -9.16 -8.02 44.12
N PRO A 2 -8.24 -7.95 43.17
CA PRO A 2 -7.84 -6.68 42.55
C PRO A 2 -8.71 -6.40 41.32
N ALA A 3 -9.18 -5.18 41.23
CA ALA A 3 -10.05 -4.64 40.20
C ALA A 3 -9.34 -4.56 38.84
N LEU A 4 -10.04 -4.97 37.80
CA LEU A 4 -9.68 -4.80 36.41
C LEU A 4 -9.65 -3.32 36.02
N GLY A 5 -8.46 -2.79 35.77
CA GLY A 5 -8.26 -1.48 35.18
C GLY A 5 -8.72 -1.43 33.73
N ARG A 6 -9.90 -0.88 33.47
CA ARG A 6 -10.31 -0.40 32.15
C ARG A 6 -9.74 1.00 31.97
N GLY A 7 -8.78 1.15 31.08
CA GLY A 7 -8.19 2.45 30.81
C GLY A 7 -7.34 2.45 29.56
N GLY A 8 -7.83 1.94 28.44
CA GLY A 8 -7.28 2.24 27.12
C GLY A 8 -7.86 3.55 26.62
N SER A 9 -7.25 4.68 26.97
CA SER A 9 -7.52 5.97 26.35
C SER A 9 -7.20 5.84 24.85
N PHE A 10 -8.22 5.78 24.02
CA PHE A 10 -8.07 5.97 22.57
C PHE A 10 -7.65 7.42 22.35
N ALA A 11 -6.33 7.62 22.26
CA ALA A 11 -5.78 8.89 21.84
C ALA A 11 -6.44 9.31 20.53
N THR A 12 -6.85 10.56 20.49
CA THR A 12 -7.56 11.27 19.44
C THR A 12 -7.21 10.76 18.03
N ALA A 13 -8.16 10.03 17.43
CA ALA A 13 -8.05 9.61 16.03
C ALA A 13 -7.82 10.85 15.16
N SER A 14 -6.86 10.77 14.22
CA SER A 14 -6.57 11.86 13.30
C SER A 14 -7.84 12.28 12.55
N PRO A 15 -7.92 13.52 12.05
CA PRO A 15 -9.04 13.98 11.20
C PRO A 15 -9.30 13.04 10.00
N PHE A 16 -8.26 12.37 9.53
CA PHE A 16 -8.33 11.36 8.49
C PHE A 16 -9.28 10.21 8.87
N TRP A 17 -9.15 9.64 10.07
CA TRP A 17 -10.02 8.55 10.55
C TRP A 17 -11.45 8.98 10.79
N ARG A 18 -11.69 10.24 11.14
CA ARG A 18 -13.05 10.77 11.27
C ARG A 18 -13.77 10.80 9.94
N SER A 19 -13.08 11.11 8.86
CA SER A 19 -13.63 11.09 7.49
C SER A 19 -13.89 9.66 7.01
N CYS A 20 -12.95 8.76 7.20
CA CYS A 20 -13.09 7.34 6.82
C CYS A 20 -14.15 6.62 7.67
N SER A 21 -14.24 6.90 8.97
CA SER A 21 -15.24 6.29 9.84
C SER A 21 -16.67 6.79 9.58
N ALA A 22 -16.83 7.98 8.99
CA ALA A 22 -18.15 8.47 8.56
C ALA A 22 -18.69 7.73 7.33
N LEU A 23 -17.79 7.30 6.43
CA LEU A 23 -18.15 6.44 5.30
C LEU A 23 -18.47 5.01 5.77
N TRP A 24 -17.79 4.52 6.79
CA TRP A 24 -18.02 3.20 7.38
C TRP A 24 -19.38 3.08 8.08
N ARG A 25 -19.87 4.16 8.68
CA ARG A 25 -21.19 4.19 9.37
C ARG A 25 -22.41 4.15 8.42
N ARG A 26 -22.22 4.21 7.12
CA ARG A 26 -23.33 4.16 6.13
C ARG A 26 -23.68 2.76 5.65
N GLY A 27 -23.40 1.72 6.43
CA GLY A 27 -24.02 0.40 6.27
C GLY A 27 -23.68 -0.37 4.99
N ARG A 28 -22.56 -0.10 4.35
CA ARG A 28 -22.05 -1.01 3.31
C ARG A 28 -21.18 -2.06 3.99
N ALA A 29 -21.73 -3.26 4.11
CA ALA A 29 -20.95 -4.43 4.46
C ALA A 29 -19.88 -4.64 3.39
N PHE A 30 -18.61 -4.30 3.71
CA PHE A 30 -17.49 -4.82 2.96
C PHE A 30 -17.35 -6.32 3.33
N PRO A 31 -17.13 -7.21 2.35
CA PRO A 31 -16.90 -8.61 2.68
C PRO A 31 -15.70 -8.71 3.62
N SER A 32 -15.87 -9.52 4.63
CA SER A 32 -14.99 -9.85 5.75
C SER A 32 -13.54 -9.36 5.66
N ALA A 33 -13.06 -8.79 6.77
CA ALA A 33 -11.68 -8.58 7.16
C ALA A 33 -10.71 -9.57 6.47
N GLY A 34 -9.63 -9.09 5.92
CA GLY A 34 -8.68 -9.98 5.29
C GLY A 34 -7.56 -9.26 4.53
N TRP A 35 -6.64 -10.07 4.02
CA TRP A 35 -5.53 -9.58 3.23
C TRP A 35 -5.84 -9.65 1.72
N ARG A 36 -5.18 -8.78 0.96
CA ARG A 36 -5.20 -8.79 -0.51
C ARG A 36 -3.78 -8.73 -1.03
N LEU A 37 -3.52 -9.49 -2.10
CA LEU A 37 -2.26 -9.49 -2.83
C LEU A 37 -2.50 -8.97 -4.25
N VAL A 38 -1.74 -7.96 -4.64
CA VAL A 38 -1.84 -7.30 -5.94
C VAL A 38 -0.44 -7.13 -6.49
N THR A 39 -0.03 -8.05 -7.37
CA THR A 39 1.27 -8.04 -8.05
C THR A 39 1.10 -8.40 -9.53
N ASP A 40 2.13 -8.19 -10.32
CA ASP A 40 2.18 -8.52 -11.75
C ASP A 40 1.11 -7.79 -12.57
N LEU A 41 0.92 -6.52 -12.27
CA LEU A 41 0.02 -5.64 -13.00
C LEU A 41 0.80 -4.62 -13.82
N GLY A 42 0.49 -4.51 -15.10
CA GLY A 42 0.99 -3.41 -15.92
C GLY A 42 0.27 -2.08 -15.65
N TYR A 43 -0.99 -2.13 -15.20
CA TYR A 43 -1.78 -0.95 -14.82
C TYR A 43 -2.91 -1.31 -13.84
N VAL A 44 -3.38 -0.30 -13.14
CA VAL A 44 -4.42 -0.44 -12.13
C VAL A 44 -5.80 -0.30 -12.77
N THR A 45 -6.63 -1.33 -12.67
CA THR A 45 -8.00 -1.31 -13.18
C THR A 45 -9.00 -0.89 -12.10
N GLY A 46 -10.18 -0.39 -12.52
CA GLY A 46 -11.27 -0.12 -11.59
C GLY A 46 -11.74 -1.37 -10.81
N ALA A 47 -11.60 -2.57 -11.40
CA ALA A 47 -11.91 -3.82 -10.72
C ALA A 47 -10.93 -4.09 -9.56
N VAL A 48 -9.63 -3.88 -9.77
CA VAL A 48 -8.61 -3.98 -8.73
C VAL A 48 -8.91 -2.99 -7.60
N LEU A 49 -9.16 -1.72 -7.92
CA LEU A 49 -9.48 -0.70 -6.91
C LEU A 49 -10.72 -1.07 -6.07
N ARG A 50 -11.73 -1.64 -6.68
CA ARG A 50 -12.90 -2.14 -5.93
C ARG A 50 -12.57 -3.34 -5.06
N GLY A 51 -11.72 -4.25 -5.57
CA GLY A 51 -11.35 -5.49 -4.89
C GLY A 51 -10.48 -5.30 -3.65
N ILE A 52 -9.70 -4.20 -3.57
CA ILE A 52 -8.82 -3.92 -2.42
C ILE A 52 -9.49 -3.09 -1.33
N ARG A 53 -10.65 -2.48 -1.60
CA ARG A 53 -11.40 -1.73 -0.57
C ARG A 53 -11.88 -2.67 0.53
N GLY A 54 -11.71 -2.25 1.79
CA GLY A 54 -12.10 -3.04 2.96
C GLY A 54 -11.09 -4.13 3.33
N ALA A 55 -9.92 -4.20 2.70
CA ALA A 55 -8.82 -5.03 3.19
C ALA A 55 -8.25 -4.44 4.49
N ASP A 56 -7.83 -5.29 5.42
CA ASP A 56 -7.06 -4.88 6.60
C ASP A 56 -5.57 -4.78 6.28
N LEU A 57 -5.11 -5.64 5.36
CA LEU A 57 -3.75 -5.69 4.87
C LEU A 57 -3.72 -5.78 3.35
N LEU A 58 -2.93 -4.90 2.73
CA LEU A 58 -2.63 -4.95 1.30
C LEU A 58 -1.16 -5.29 1.09
N VAL A 59 -0.89 -6.33 0.30
CA VAL A 59 0.42 -6.54 -0.32
C VAL A 59 0.34 -5.98 -1.74
N ALA A 60 1.06 -4.90 -2.00
CA ALA A 60 1.01 -4.16 -3.26
C ALA A 60 2.34 -4.22 -4.01
N GLU A 61 2.27 -4.34 -5.33
CA GLU A 61 3.43 -4.16 -6.18
C GLU A 61 3.92 -2.72 -6.13
N ALA A 62 5.25 -2.56 -6.00
CA ALA A 62 5.98 -1.32 -6.21
C ALA A 62 7.28 -1.69 -6.94
N ASN A 63 7.15 -1.99 -8.24
CA ASN A 63 8.21 -2.68 -8.96
C ASN A 63 9.39 -1.75 -9.26
N HIS A 64 9.14 -0.57 -9.81
CA HIS A 64 10.21 0.27 -10.32
C HIS A 64 9.99 1.75 -10.05
N ASP A 65 11.09 2.49 -10.02
CA ASP A 65 11.11 3.94 -10.12
C ASP A 65 11.11 4.33 -11.61
N VAL A 66 10.16 5.18 -12.00
CA VAL A 66 10.00 5.58 -13.42
C VAL A 66 11.22 6.30 -13.94
N GLU A 67 11.79 7.20 -13.13
CA GLU A 67 12.96 8.02 -13.51
C GLU A 67 14.20 7.13 -13.70
N TRP A 68 14.38 6.12 -12.84
CA TRP A 68 15.48 5.17 -12.97
C TRP A 68 15.37 4.31 -14.23
N VAL A 69 14.17 3.87 -14.59
CA VAL A 69 13.96 3.15 -15.85
C VAL A 69 14.26 4.07 -17.04
N GLN A 70 13.79 5.31 -17.01
CA GLN A 70 13.96 6.27 -18.12
C GLN A 70 15.44 6.66 -18.32
N SER A 71 16.17 6.92 -17.26
CA SER A 71 17.59 7.30 -17.29
C SER A 71 18.54 6.12 -17.40
N GLY A 72 18.08 4.91 -17.07
CA GLY A 72 18.89 3.69 -17.06
C GLY A 72 19.42 3.27 -18.44
N PRO A 73 20.35 2.30 -18.49
CA PRO A 73 21.07 1.92 -19.70
C PRO A 73 20.26 1.04 -20.68
N TYR A 74 18.98 0.78 -20.39
CA TYR A 74 18.18 -0.11 -21.21
C TYR A 74 17.87 0.45 -22.60
N PRO A 75 17.82 -0.42 -23.62
CA PRO A 75 17.32 -0.05 -24.95
C PRO A 75 15.86 0.43 -24.86
N TYR A 76 15.47 1.33 -25.77
CA TYR A 76 14.14 1.95 -25.79
C TYR A 76 12.99 0.92 -25.74
N HIS A 77 13.07 -0.18 -26.50
CA HIS A 77 12.02 -1.20 -26.54
C HIS A 77 11.82 -1.89 -25.18
N LEU A 78 12.89 -2.06 -24.39
CA LEU A 78 12.81 -2.63 -23.05
C LEU A 78 12.21 -1.62 -22.06
N LYS A 79 12.61 -0.35 -22.14
CA LYS A 79 11.99 0.72 -21.35
C LYS A 79 10.49 0.81 -21.63
N ALA A 80 10.10 0.82 -22.90
CA ALA A 80 8.70 0.85 -23.31
C ALA A 80 7.90 -0.36 -22.79
N ARG A 81 8.53 -1.55 -22.74
CA ARG A 81 7.91 -2.74 -22.16
C ARG A 81 7.72 -2.63 -20.66
N ILE A 82 8.73 -2.17 -19.93
CA ILE A 82 8.67 -2.03 -18.45
C ILE A 82 7.61 -1.00 -18.05
N LEU A 83 7.58 0.14 -18.74
CA LEU A 83 6.66 1.26 -18.46
C LEU A 83 5.26 1.10 -19.07
N GLY A 84 5.06 0.11 -19.92
CA GLY A 84 3.80 -0.11 -20.63
C GLY A 84 2.80 -0.98 -19.85
N ASP A 85 1.59 -1.09 -20.39
CA ASP A 85 0.46 -1.82 -19.78
C ASP A 85 0.70 -3.33 -19.58
N ARG A 86 1.74 -3.87 -20.19
CA ARG A 86 2.20 -5.27 -20.03
C ARG A 86 3.46 -5.38 -19.17
N GLY A 87 3.83 -4.29 -18.51
CA GLY A 87 4.96 -4.23 -17.60
C GLY A 87 4.55 -4.50 -16.16
N HIS A 88 5.05 -3.66 -15.27
CA HIS A 88 4.81 -3.73 -13.84
C HIS A 88 4.44 -2.35 -13.29
N LEU A 89 3.84 -2.31 -12.10
CA LEU A 89 3.47 -1.05 -11.47
C LEU A 89 4.72 -0.28 -11.00
N SER A 90 4.75 1.00 -11.32
CA SER A 90 5.73 1.91 -10.72
C SER A 90 5.47 2.12 -9.23
N ASN A 91 6.43 2.74 -8.53
CA ASN A 91 6.25 3.13 -7.14
C ASN A 91 5.04 4.04 -6.94
N GLU A 92 4.79 4.95 -7.88
CA GLU A 92 3.65 5.87 -7.86
C GLU A 92 2.32 5.14 -8.04
N ALA A 93 2.26 4.20 -8.99
CA ALA A 93 1.07 3.37 -9.20
C ALA A 93 0.79 2.45 -8.01
N GLY A 94 1.84 1.88 -7.40
CA GLY A 94 1.75 1.15 -6.14
C GLY A 94 1.26 2.02 -4.99
N ALA A 95 1.67 3.30 -4.94
CA ALA A 95 1.20 4.26 -3.95
C ALA A 95 -0.30 4.58 -4.10
N GLU A 96 -0.84 4.63 -5.32
CA GLU A 96 -2.27 4.78 -5.56
C GLU A 96 -3.08 3.58 -5.05
N LEU A 97 -2.56 2.36 -5.24
CA LEU A 97 -3.16 1.16 -4.64
C LEU A 97 -3.13 1.24 -3.11
N ALA A 98 -1.97 1.58 -2.54
CA ALA A 98 -1.79 1.72 -1.11
C ALA A 98 -2.78 2.74 -0.53
N TRP A 99 -2.90 3.91 -1.16
CA TRP A 99 -3.86 4.92 -0.75
C TRP A 99 -5.30 4.42 -0.78
N THR A 100 -5.72 3.78 -1.89
CA THR A 100 -7.09 3.25 -2.01
C THR A 100 -7.42 2.24 -0.92
N ALA A 101 -6.46 1.38 -0.56
CA ALA A 101 -6.64 0.43 0.53
C ALA A 101 -6.73 1.14 1.89
N VAL A 102 -5.83 2.08 2.17
CA VAL A 102 -5.80 2.86 3.43
C VAL A 102 -7.07 3.70 3.59
N GLU A 103 -7.51 4.38 2.52
CA GLU A 103 -8.80 5.08 2.50
C GLU A 103 -9.97 4.11 2.76
N GLY A 104 -9.85 2.88 2.28
CA GLY A 104 -10.81 1.78 2.52
C GLY A 104 -10.74 1.13 3.88
N GLY A 105 -9.76 1.48 4.73
CA GLY A 105 -9.62 1.00 6.11
C GLY A 105 -8.39 0.14 6.39
N ALA A 106 -7.52 -0.13 5.40
CA ALA A 106 -6.33 -0.94 5.60
C ALA A 106 -5.38 -0.30 6.63
N ARG A 107 -4.89 -1.13 7.53
CA ARG A 107 -3.95 -0.71 8.57
C ARG A 107 -2.52 -1.15 8.30
N THR A 108 -2.34 -2.01 7.32
CA THR A 108 -1.02 -2.49 6.93
C THR A 108 -0.90 -2.52 5.41
N VAL A 109 0.17 -1.93 4.90
CA VAL A 109 0.58 -2.02 3.50
C VAL A 109 1.98 -2.59 3.45
N VAL A 110 2.15 -3.63 2.65
CA VAL A 110 3.44 -4.28 2.40
C VAL A 110 3.77 -4.12 0.92
N LEU A 111 4.83 -3.40 0.62
CA LEU A 111 5.33 -3.26 -0.74
C LEU A 111 6.12 -4.51 -1.12
N ALA A 112 5.84 -5.04 -2.29
CA ALA A 112 6.46 -6.27 -2.77
C ALA A 112 6.79 -6.19 -4.27
N HIS A 113 7.41 -7.25 -4.80
CA HIS A 113 7.73 -7.41 -6.22
C HIS A 113 8.62 -6.28 -6.78
N LEU A 114 9.58 -5.81 -5.95
CA LEU A 114 10.51 -4.76 -6.34
C LEU A 114 11.52 -5.27 -7.37
N SER A 115 11.75 -4.51 -8.43
CA SER A 115 12.83 -4.74 -9.39
C SER A 115 14.20 -4.70 -8.71
N HIS A 116 15.08 -5.60 -9.10
CA HIS A 116 16.45 -5.61 -8.57
C HIS A 116 17.27 -4.43 -9.07
N GLU A 117 17.03 -4.02 -10.31
CA GLU A 117 17.86 -3.03 -11.00
C GLU A 117 17.24 -1.63 -11.01
N ASN A 118 15.90 -1.55 -10.97
CA ASN A 118 15.18 -0.29 -11.14
C ASN A 118 14.49 0.17 -9.86
N ASN A 119 14.84 -0.41 -8.71
CA ASN A 119 14.27 -0.01 -7.43
C ASN A 119 15.13 -0.42 -6.24
N THR A 120 14.90 0.24 -5.12
CA THR A 120 15.39 -0.20 -3.81
C THR A 120 14.25 -0.18 -2.80
N PRO A 121 14.35 -0.97 -1.71
CA PRO A 121 13.38 -0.91 -0.62
C PRO A 121 13.18 0.50 -0.05
N ALA A 122 14.27 1.24 0.12
CA ALA A 122 14.23 2.61 0.63
C ALA A 122 13.46 3.55 -0.32
N ARG A 123 13.73 3.46 -1.63
CA ARG A 123 13.08 4.31 -2.64
C ARG A 123 11.59 4.02 -2.76
N ALA A 124 11.20 2.74 -2.84
CA ALA A 124 9.79 2.35 -2.86
C ALA A 124 9.05 2.85 -1.61
N HIS A 125 9.64 2.64 -0.44
CA HIS A 125 9.06 3.10 0.82
C HIS A 125 8.91 4.63 0.87
N GLU A 126 9.93 5.38 0.45
CA GLU A 126 9.93 6.84 0.43
C GLU A 126 8.79 7.40 -0.46
N VAL A 127 8.68 6.89 -1.70
CA VAL A 127 7.66 7.36 -2.65
C VAL A 127 6.26 7.07 -2.11
N VAL A 128 6.00 5.84 -1.68
CA VAL A 128 4.68 5.46 -1.18
C VAL A 128 4.34 6.21 0.11
N ARG A 129 5.28 6.31 1.05
CA ARG A 129 5.12 7.11 2.27
C ARG A 129 4.75 8.56 1.94
N GLY A 130 5.48 9.19 1.02
CA GLY A 130 5.23 10.56 0.63
C GLY A 130 3.83 10.77 0.05
N VAL A 131 3.29 9.82 -0.72
CA VAL A 131 1.91 9.89 -1.22
C VAL A 131 0.90 9.75 -0.08
N LEU A 132 1.07 8.77 0.80
CA LEU A 132 0.17 8.54 1.93
C LEU A 132 0.11 9.76 2.86
N GLU A 133 1.27 10.33 3.21
CA GLU A 133 1.37 11.48 4.10
C GLU A 133 0.78 12.76 3.49
N ARG A 134 1.03 13.02 2.19
CA ARG A 134 0.41 14.16 1.48
C ARG A 134 -1.12 14.06 1.43
N ARG A 135 -1.66 12.84 1.45
CA ARG A 135 -3.11 12.58 1.48
C ARG A 135 -3.69 12.51 2.89
N GLY A 136 -2.86 12.68 3.92
CA GLY A 136 -3.28 12.83 5.31
C GLY A 136 -3.19 11.57 6.17
N ALA A 137 -2.67 10.44 5.65
CA ALA A 137 -2.43 9.24 6.45
C ALA A 137 -1.01 9.28 7.04
N ALA A 138 -0.88 9.34 8.35
CA ALA A 138 0.42 9.31 9.02
C ALA A 138 0.96 7.88 9.09
N VAL A 139 2.04 7.64 8.34
CA VAL A 139 2.74 6.34 8.36
C VAL A 139 3.36 6.10 9.73
N GLY A 140 3.18 4.90 10.28
CA GLY A 140 3.59 4.51 11.62
C GLY A 140 2.53 4.76 12.71
N ARG A 141 1.51 5.59 12.43
CA ARG A 141 0.40 5.84 13.35
C ARG A 141 -0.94 5.35 12.79
N ASP A 142 -1.29 5.76 11.59
CA ASP A 142 -2.57 5.42 10.95
C ASP A 142 -2.47 4.15 10.13
N VAL A 143 -1.31 3.91 9.52
CA VAL A 143 -1.00 2.74 8.71
C VAL A 143 0.45 2.31 8.91
N ALA A 144 0.69 1.00 9.03
CA ALA A 144 2.02 0.42 8.94
C ALA A 144 2.39 0.27 7.45
N LEU A 145 3.52 0.84 7.04
CA LEU A 145 4.08 0.69 5.70
C LEU A 145 5.39 -0.07 5.78
N GLU A 146 5.48 -1.18 5.08
CA GLU A 146 6.65 -2.05 5.08
C GLU A 146 7.03 -2.46 3.67
N VAL A 147 8.25 -2.93 3.50
CA VAL A 147 8.74 -3.52 2.26
C VAL A 147 9.10 -4.97 2.52
N ALA A 148 8.52 -5.88 1.74
CA ALA A 148 8.82 -7.29 1.84
C ALA A 148 10.28 -7.54 1.47
N PRO A 149 11.02 -8.35 2.25
CA PRO A 149 12.36 -8.75 1.89
C PRO A 149 12.32 -9.59 0.60
N ARG A 150 13.36 -9.47 -0.20
CA ARG A 150 13.42 -10.13 -1.52
C ARG A 150 13.78 -11.61 -1.43
N SER A 151 14.67 -11.96 -0.53
CA SER A 151 15.29 -13.30 -0.43
C SER A 151 15.05 -13.98 0.92
N GLU A 152 14.35 -13.35 1.82
CA GLU A 152 14.09 -13.82 3.17
C GLU A 152 12.59 -13.92 3.44
N LYS A 153 12.23 -14.66 4.48
CA LYS A 153 10.84 -14.70 4.94
C LYS A 153 10.48 -13.35 5.57
N SER A 154 9.36 -12.78 5.16
CA SER A 154 8.78 -11.64 5.86
C SER A 154 8.32 -12.03 7.26
N ARG A 155 8.07 -11.05 8.12
CA ARG A 155 7.40 -11.32 9.39
C ARG A 155 5.99 -11.89 9.15
N ARG A 156 5.43 -12.50 10.18
CA ARG A 156 4.03 -12.93 10.17
C ARG A 156 3.13 -11.69 10.37
N TYR A 157 2.11 -11.57 9.55
CA TYR A 157 1.05 -10.58 9.69
C TYR A 157 -0.21 -11.26 10.24
N THR A 158 -0.91 -10.58 11.14
CA THR A 158 -2.23 -11.01 11.64
C THR A 158 -3.25 -9.95 11.23
N VAL A 159 -4.35 -10.38 10.66
CA VAL A 159 -5.48 -9.56 10.19
C VAL A 159 -6.75 -9.99 10.89
#